data_b3bcf21606b4f9afaf51f6dd2741cbef
#
_entry.id   b3bcf21606b4f9afaf51f6dd2741cbef
#
_cell.length_a   1.000
_cell.length_b   1.000
_cell.length_c   1.000
_cell.angle_alpha   90.00
_cell.angle_beta   90.00
_cell.angle_gamma   90.00
#
_symmetry.space_group_name_H-M   'P 1'
#
loop_
_entity.id
_entity.type
_entity.pdbx_description
1 polymer ?
#
loop_
_entity_poly.entity_id
_entity_poly.type
_entity_poly.pdbx_seq_one_letter_code
_entity_poly.pdbx_strand_id
1 'polypeptide(L)'
;DAHGASYNLVGFQTNLTFPEQRRVFRMIPGLEEAEFARYGVMHRNTFIDAPRLLDRRNRLVTPQADVLGVPVYVAGQLAGTEGYCEAIRSGLHVALAVTADLAGIALPELPTETVFGALLAYATDPATKDYQPMHVNFGLVPPLEDAPRRKDDRRRLMAERARTDMTTFV
;
A
#
# COMPACT_ATOMS: atom_id res chain seq x y z
N ASP A 1 16.93 -15.96 -15.56
CA ASP A 1 18.10 -15.30 -14.97
C ASP A 1 19.02 -14.72 -16.04
N ALA A 2 20.09 -14.03 -15.63
CA ALA A 2 21.04 -13.37 -16.55
C ALA A 2 21.80 -14.34 -17.47
N HIS A 3 21.81 -15.63 -17.17
CA HIS A 3 22.51 -16.67 -17.93
C HIS A 3 21.54 -17.55 -18.76
N GLY A 4 20.24 -17.25 -18.75
CA GLY A 4 19.24 -18.02 -19.46
C GLY A 4 19.03 -19.45 -18.92
N ALA A 5 19.52 -19.75 -17.71
CA ALA A 5 19.40 -21.07 -17.11
C ALA A 5 18.04 -21.30 -16.45
N SER A 6 17.30 -20.23 -16.13
CA SER A 6 15.96 -20.30 -15.55
C SER A 6 15.11 -19.08 -15.89
N TYR A 7 13.82 -19.25 -15.89
CA TYR A 7 12.82 -18.23 -16.15
C TYR A 7 11.90 -18.07 -14.94
N ASN A 8 11.46 -16.84 -14.67
CA ASN A 8 10.46 -16.57 -13.65
C ASN A 8 9.08 -16.39 -14.33
N LEU A 9 8.13 -17.20 -13.91
CA LEU A 9 6.74 -17.08 -14.34
C LEU A 9 6.03 -16.06 -13.42
N VAL A 10 5.69 -14.91 -13.96
CA VAL A 10 5.03 -13.84 -13.21
C VAL A 10 3.52 -14.08 -13.16
N GLY A 11 2.91 -13.87 -11.99
CA GLY A 11 1.47 -14.06 -11.81
C GLY A 11 1.02 -15.49 -11.52
N PHE A 12 1.96 -16.40 -11.25
CA PHE A 12 1.70 -17.82 -10.98
C PHE A 12 1.53 -18.15 -9.48
N GLN A 13 1.17 -17.16 -8.66
CA GLN A 13 0.76 -17.43 -7.27
C GLN A 13 -0.60 -18.15 -7.26
N THR A 14 -0.68 -19.23 -6.49
CA THR A 14 -1.89 -20.06 -6.45
C THR A 14 -1.99 -20.83 -5.14
N ASN A 15 -3.21 -21.22 -4.77
CA ASN A 15 -3.50 -22.13 -3.68
C ASN A 15 -3.49 -23.61 -4.09
N LEU A 16 -3.22 -23.93 -5.37
CA LEU A 16 -3.09 -25.30 -5.81
C LEU A 16 -1.92 -26.00 -5.11
N THR A 17 -2.09 -27.27 -4.80
CA THR A 17 -0.99 -28.12 -4.30
C THR A 17 0.13 -28.23 -5.35
N PHE A 18 1.36 -28.47 -4.92
CA PHE A 18 2.49 -28.56 -5.86
C PHE A 18 2.29 -29.61 -6.98
N PRO A 19 1.75 -30.80 -6.73
CA PRO A 19 1.42 -31.73 -7.80
C PRO A 19 0.41 -31.17 -8.81
N GLU A 20 -0.63 -30.47 -8.33
CA GLU A 20 -1.62 -29.85 -9.21
C GLU A 20 -1.06 -28.66 -9.99
N GLN A 21 -0.19 -27.85 -9.38
CA GLN A 21 0.52 -26.79 -10.10
C GLN A 21 1.33 -27.38 -11.26
N ARG A 22 2.08 -28.46 -11.01
CA ARG A 22 2.85 -29.14 -12.05
C ARG A 22 1.95 -29.63 -13.19
N ARG A 23 0.82 -30.24 -12.86
CA ARG A 23 -0.14 -30.76 -13.84
C ARG A 23 -0.75 -29.59 -14.65
N VAL A 24 -1.25 -28.56 -13.99
CA VAL A 24 -1.96 -27.45 -14.63
C VAL A 24 -1.00 -26.58 -15.44
N PHE A 25 0.17 -26.25 -14.92
CA PHE A 25 1.12 -25.38 -15.65
C PHE A 25 1.68 -26.06 -16.90
N ARG A 26 1.81 -27.38 -16.91
CA ARG A 26 2.20 -28.14 -18.10
C ARG A 26 1.12 -28.22 -19.19
N MET A 27 -0.11 -27.76 -18.92
CA MET A 27 -1.15 -27.60 -19.93
C MET A 27 -0.96 -26.31 -20.76
N ILE A 28 -0.06 -25.43 -20.35
CA ILE A 28 0.22 -24.18 -21.05
C ILE A 28 1.18 -24.48 -22.20
N PRO A 29 0.85 -24.06 -23.45
CA PRO A 29 1.74 -24.25 -24.59
C PRO A 29 3.15 -23.73 -24.35
N GLY A 30 4.15 -24.57 -24.55
CA GLY A 30 5.57 -24.28 -24.29
C GLY A 30 6.06 -24.63 -22.87
N LEU A 31 5.18 -25.09 -21.98
CA LEU A 31 5.55 -25.55 -20.62
C LEU A 31 5.30 -27.05 -20.41
N GLU A 32 4.99 -27.80 -21.45
CA GLU A 32 4.62 -29.23 -21.39
C GLU A 32 5.69 -30.08 -20.70
N GLU A 33 6.96 -29.79 -21.02
CA GLU A 33 8.12 -30.49 -20.47
C GLU A 33 8.92 -29.63 -19.46
N ALA A 34 8.32 -28.53 -18.97
CA ALA A 34 9.01 -27.63 -18.06
C ALA A 34 9.35 -28.31 -16.71
N GLU A 35 10.55 -28.07 -16.22
CA GLU A 35 10.95 -28.42 -14.87
C GLU A 35 10.79 -27.19 -13.95
N PHE A 36 10.06 -27.35 -12.85
CA PHE A 36 9.79 -26.28 -11.91
C PHE A 36 10.75 -26.38 -10.72
N ALA A 37 11.74 -25.48 -10.68
CA ALA A 37 12.67 -25.36 -9.56
C ALA A 37 11.99 -24.86 -8.28
N ARG A 38 10.91 -24.05 -8.45
CA ARG A 38 10.03 -23.56 -7.38
C ARG A 38 8.60 -23.50 -7.87
N TYR A 39 7.67 -23.75 -6.97
CA TYR A 39 6.24 -23.59 -7.20
C TYR A 39 5.74 -22.25 -6.64
N GLY A 40 4.63 -21.77 -7.19
CA GLY A 40 3.95 -20.58 -6.69
C GLY A 40 3.33 -20.85 -5.31
N VAL A 41 3.41 -19.85 -4.45
CA VAL A 41 2.72 -19.84 -3.16
C VAL A 41 1.95 -18.55 -3.01
N MET A 42 0.77 -18.64 -2.39
CA MET A 42 0.03 -17.45 -1.99
C MET A 42 0.66 -16.90 -0.72
N HIS A 43 1.14 -15.68 -0.78
CA HIS A 43 1.57 -14.96 0.40
C HIS A 43 0.33 -14.48 1.18
N ARG A 44 0.29 -14.76 2.47
CA ARG A 44 -0.70 -14.19 3.38
C ARG A 44 -0.02 -13.06 4.13
N ASN A 45 -0.41 -11.84 3.79
CA ASN A 45 0.06 -10.66 4.51
C ASN A 45 -0.79 -10.48 5.77
N THR A 46 -0.13 -10.22 6.91
CA THR A 46 -0.80 -9.84 8.13
C THR A 46 -0.95 -8.33 8.16
N PHE A 47 -2.14 -7.86 8.45
CA PHE A 47 -2.47 -6.44 8.63
C PHE A 47 -3.54 -6.27 9.71
N ILE A 48 -3.64 -5.07 10.27
CA ILE A 48 -4.66 -4.72 11.24
C ILE A 48 -5.84 -4.03 10.55
N ASP A 49 -6.98 -3.98 11.20
CA ASP A 49 -8.14 -3.20 10.76
C ASP A 49 -7.88 -1.69 10.97
N ALA A 50 -6.98 -1.17 10.13
CA ALA A 50 -6.47 0.19 10.28
C ALA A 50 -7.57 1.27 10.28
N PRO A 51 -8.67 1.17 9.47
CA PRO A 51 -9.77 2.12 9.54
C PRO A 51 -10.41 2.28 10.92
N ARG A 52 -10.38 1.25 11.76
CA ARG A 52 -10.95 1.27 13.09
C ARG A 52 -9.95 1.46 14.21
N LEU A 53 -8.66 1.23 13.91
CA LEU A 53 -7.63 1.17 14.93
C LEU A 53 -6.63 2.32 14.86
N LEU A 54 -6.49 2.98 13.71
CA LEU A 54 -5.48 4.02 13.49
C LEU A 54 -6.10 5.37 13.13
N ASP A 55 -5.48 6.43 13.60
CA ASP A 55 -5.72 7.78 13.10
C ASP A 55 -4.84 8.11 11.86
N ARG A 56 -4.98 9.32 11.32
CA ARG A 56 -4.22 9.83 10.17
C ARG A 56 -2.70 9.93 10.39
N ARG A 57 -2.24 9.78 11.61
CA ARG A 57 -0.82 9.72 11.98
C ARG A 57 -0.32 8.29 12.11
N ASN A 58 -1.17 7.29 11.80
CA ASN A 58 -0.93 5.88 12.07
C ASN A 58 -0.73 5.57 13.56
N ARG A 59 -1.29 6.41 14.45
CA ARG A 59 -1.31 6.18 15.89
C ARG A 59 -2.52 5.29 16.23
N LEU A 60 -2.29 4.35 17.13
CA LEU A 60 -3.35 3.47 17.65
C LEU A 60 -4.33 4.27 18.52
N VAL A 61 -5.61 4.23 18.17
CA VAL A 61 -6.71 4.97 18.82
C VAL A 61 -7.73 4.00 19.41
N THR A 62 -7.32 3.16 20.33
CA THR A 62 -8.20 2.20 20.99
C THR A 62 -8.18 2.43 22.50
N PRO A 63 -9.27 2.09 23.23
CA PRO A 63 -9.26 2.17 24.69
C PRO A 63 -8.12 1.40 25.35
N GLN A 64 -7.68 0.31 24.71
CA GLN A 64 -6.55 -0.50 25.20
C GLN A 64 -5.21 0.20 24.99
N ALA A 65 -5.08 1.05 23.98
CA ALA A 65 -3.87 1.84 23.77
C ALA A 65 -3.66 2.86 24.88
N ASP A 66 -4.72 3.43 25.41
CA ASP A 66 -4.65 4.41 26.50
C ASP A 66 -4.14 3.77 27.81
N VAL A 67 -4.39 2.49 28.02
CA VAL A 67 -3.90 1.74 29.19
C VAL A 67 -2.38 1.57 29.16
N LEU A 68 -1.74 1.62 27.98
CA LEU A 68 -0.28 1.51 27.86
C LEU A 68 0.46 2.76 28.38
N GLY A 69 -0.25 3.88 28.51
CA GLY A 69 0.33 5.16 28.97
C GLY A 69 1.36 5.77 28.01
N VAL A 70 1.57 5.17 26.85
CA VAL A 70 2.46 5.65 25.78
C VAL A 70 1.79 5.50 24.42
N PRO A 71 1.99 6.46 23.49
CA PRO A 71 1.41 6.34 22.15
C PRO A 71 2.08 5.19 21.38
N VAL A 72 1.28 4.43 20.66
CA VAL A 72 1.73 3.33 19.80
C VAL A 72 1.42 3.71 18.36
N TYR A 73 2.39 3.52 17.47
CA TYR A 73 2.27 3.81 16.04
C TYR A 73 2.53 2.55 15.22
N VAL A 74 1.87 2.44 14.08
CA VAL A 74 2.00 1.29 13.18
C VAL A 74 2.41 1.77 11.79
N ALA A 75 3.40 1.13 11.18
CA ALA A 75 3.91 1.50 9.86
C ALA A 75 3.96 0.30 8.90
N GLY A 76 4.03 0.61 7.62
CA GLY A 76 4.26 -0.36 6.55
C GLY A 76 3.12 -1.35 6.36
N GLN A 77 3.47 -2.57 5.99
CA GLN A 77 2.54 -3.64 5.64
C GLN A 77 1.49 -3.90 6.73
N LEU A 78 1.88 -3.82 7.99
CA LEU A 78 0.97 -4.06 9.11
C LEU A 78 -0.15 -3.00 9.18
N ALA A 79 0.14 -1.75 8.79
CA ALA A 79 -0.85 -0.68 8.66
C ALA A 79 -1.62 -0.72 7.33
N GLY A 80 -1.41 -1.74 6.51
CA GLY A 80 -2.08 -1.91 5.22
C GLY A 80 -1.51 -1.09 4.07
N THR A 81 -0.30 -0.55 4.21
CA THR A 81 0.41 0.09 3.09
C THR A 81 1.23 -0.97 2.35
N GLU A 82 0.68 -1.50 1.25
CA GLU A 82 1.31 -2.54 0.46
C GLU A 82 2.31 -1.94 -0.54
N GLY A 83 3.47 -2.58 -0.68
CA GLY A 83 4.56 -2.15 -1.56
C GLY A 83 5.76 -1.57 -0.80
N TYR A 84 6.95 -1.69 -1.41
CA TYR A 84 8.20 -1.24 -0.75
C TYR A 84 8.26 0.28 -0.58
N CYS A 85 7.89 1.03 -1.63
CA CYS A 85 7.88 2.50 -1.57
C CYS A 85 6.86 3.01 -0.56
N GLU A 86 5.68 2.39 -0.53
CA GLU A 86 4.61 2.69 0.42
C GLU A 86 5.04 2.41 1.85
N ALA A 87 5.69 1.27 2.10
CA ALA A 87 6.18 0.91 3.42
C ALA A 87 7.28 1.88 3.91
N ILE A 88 8.22 2.27 3.04
CA ILE A 88 9.26 3.27 3.36
C ILE A 88 8.61 4.62 3.68
N ARG A 89 7.67 5.06 2.85
CA ARG A 89 6.95 6.34 3.07
C ARG A 89 6.12 6.32 4.34
N SER A 90 5.46 5.20 4.64
CA SER A 90 4.72 5.00 5.89
C SER A 90 5.63 5.10 7.11
N GLY A 91 6.82 4.48 7.06
CA GLY A 91 7.83 4.61 8.12
C GLY A 91 8.29 6.05 8.34
N LEU A 92 8.54 6.81 7.26
CA LEU A 92 8.88 8.23 7.36
C LEU A 92 7.72 9.04 7.95
N HIS A 93 6.48 8.77 7.54
CA HIS A 93 5.30 9.44 8.06
C HIS A 93 5.15 9.24 9.58
N VAL A 94 5.31 8.00 10.03
CA VAL A 94 5.28 7.66 11.46
C VAL A 94 6.44 8.33 12.22
N ALA A 95 7.64 8.35 11.66
CA ALA A 95 8.78 9.04 12.29
C ALA A 95 8.50 10.55 12.49
N LEU A 96 7.92 11.21 11.49
CA LEU A 96 7.49 12.60 11.59
C LEU A 96 6.39 12.79 12.66
N ALA A 97 5.40 11.88 12.70
CA ALA A 97 4.33 11.92 13.69
C ALA A 97 4.87 11.78 15.12
N VAL A 98 5.75 10.81 15.35
CA VAL A 98 6.41 10.62 16.66
C VAL A 98 7.24 11.84 17.04
N THR A 99 8.01 12.40 16.11
CA THR A 99 8.83 13.59 16.37
C THR A 99 7.95 14.79 16.72
N ALA A 100 6.86 14.99 16.01
CA ALA A 100 5.91 16.07 16.29
C ALA A 100 5.27 15.92 17.67
N ASP A 101 4.84 14.72 18.03
CA ASP A 101 4.25 14.45 19.34
C ASP A 101 5.25 14.66 20.47
N LEU A 102 6.50 14.22 20.31
CA LEU A 102 7.57 14.46 21.30
C LEU A 102 7.93 15.94 21.45
N ALA A 103 7.85 16.69 20.36
CA ALA A 103 8.11 18.13 20.37
C ALA A 103 6.89 18.97 20.78
N GLY A 104 5.72 18.36 20.94
CA GLY A 104 4.47 19.06 21.25
C GLY A 104 3.99 19.98 20.12
N ILE A 105 4.33 19.67 18.86
CA ILE A 105 3.94 20.44 17.68
C ILE A 105 2.87 19.69 16.87
N ALA A 106 2.02 20.44 16.19
CA ALA A 106 1.03 19.87 15.29
C ALA A 106 1.71 19.36 14.01
N LEU A 107 1.44 18.12 13.62
CA LEU A 107 1.76 17.61 12.30
C LEU A 107 0.52 17.79 11.41
N PRO A 108 0.59 18.58 10.34
CA PRO A 108 -0.51 18.71 9.38
C PRO A 108 -0.84 17.37 8.71
N GLU A 109 -2.09 17.18 8.32
CA GLU A 109 -2.49 16.00 7.54
C GLU A 109 -1.98 16.10 6.11
N LEU A 110 -1.50 14.98 5.56
CA LEU A 110 -1.06 14.92 4.16
C LEU A 110 -2.25 15.20 3.22
N PRO A 111 -2.05 16.05 2.19
CA PRO A 111 -3.09 16.32 1.20
C PRO A 111 -3.57 15.06 0.49
N THR A 112 -4.87 14.87 0.40
CA THR A 112 -5.50 13.72 -0.29
C THR A 112 -5.29 13.74 -1.79
N GLU A 113 -4.87 14.87 -2.36
CA GLU A 113 -4.47 15.05 -3.75
C GLU A 113 -3.14 14.35 -4.06
N THR A 114 -2.38 13.99 -3.05
CA THR A 114 -1.19 13.15 -3.20
C THR A 114 -1.56 11.68 -3.12
N VAL A 115 -0.85 10.82 -3.86
CA VAL A 115 -1.16 9.37 -3.88
C VAL A 115 -0.99 8.71 -2.51
N PHE A 116 -0.03 9.17 -1.69
CA PHE A 116 0.15 8.64 -0.34
C PHE A 116 -0.86 9.23 0.65
N GLY A 117 -1.19 10.51 0.54
CA GLY A 117 -2.25 11.12 1.35
C GLY A 117 -3.62 10.48 1.09
N ALA A 118 -3.94 10.19 -0.18
CA ALA A 118 -5.13 9.44 -0.55
C ALA A 118 -5.14 8.00 0.00
N LEU A 119 -4.00 7.30 -0.08
CA LEU A 119 -3.86 5.97 0.51
C LEU A 119 -4.05 5.99 2.02
N LEU A 120 -3.44 6.94 2.70
CA LEU A 120 -3.58 7.12 4.15
C LEU A 120 -5.03 7.45 4.53
N ALA A 121 -5.69 8.32 3.74
CA ALA A 121 -7.10 8.63 3.90
C ALA A 121 -7.97 7.37 3.84
N TYR A 122 -7.80 6.57 2.80
CA TYR A 122 -8.50 5.30 2.63
C TYR A 122 -8.23 4.33 3.79
N ALA A 123 -6.96 4.19 4.17
CA ALA A 123 -6.53 3.22 5.18
C ALA A 123 -7.00 3.59 6.62
N THR A 124 -7.33 4.85 6.87
CA THR A 124 -7.73 5.33 8.21
C THR A 124 -9.15 5.90 8.25
N ASP A 125 -9.94 5.72 7.19
CA ASP A 125 -11.34 6.15 7.17
C ASP A 125 -12.25 5.10 7.80
N PRO A 126 -12.90 5.38 8.94
CA PRO A 126 -13.81 4.44 9.59
C PRO A 126 -15.00 4.00 8.71
N ALA A 127 -15.31 4.73 7.65
CA ALA A 127 -16.33 4.38 6.68
C ALA A 127 -15.89 3.28 5.69
N THR A 128 -14.58 3.00 5.61
CA THR A 128 -14.05 1.94 4.74
C THR A 128 -14.54 0.57 5.21
N LYS A 129 -15.34 -0.08 4.36
CA LYS A 129 -15.82 -1.45 4.58
C LYS A 129 -14.88 -2.45 3.89
N ASP A 130 -14.82 -3.67 4.45
CA ASP A 130 -14.04 -4.77 3.88
C ASP A 130 -12.60 -4.35 3.53
N TYR A 131 -11.97 -3.63 4.48
CA TYR A 131 -10.64 -3.08 4.31
C TYR A 131 -9.63 -4.12 3.83
N GLN A 132 -8.89 -3.76 2.79
CA GLN A 132 -7.76 -4.55 2.27
C GLN A 132 -6.54 -3.65 2.10
N PRO A 133 -5.34 -4.15 2.38
CA PRO A 133 -4.10 -3.46 2.06
C PRO A 133 -4.05 -3.07 0.59
N MET A 134 -3.51 -1.90 0.32
CA MET A 134 -3.52 -1.33 -1.02
C MET A 134 -2.20 -0.62 -1.35
N HIS A 135 -1.83 -0.64 -2.62
CA HIS A 135 -0.78 0.22 -3.17
C HIS A 135 -1.30 1.63 -3.43
N VAL A 136 -0.38 2.59 -3.51
CA VAL A 136 -0.72 3.90 -4.08
C VAL A 136 -1.25 3.75 -5.50
N ASN A 137 -2.35 4.38 -5.79
CA ASN A 137 -2.91 4.40 -7.14
C ASN A 137 -3.77 5.66 -7.38
N PHE A 138 -3.91 6.03 -8.65
CA PHE A 138 -4.69 7.22 -9.03
C PHE A 138 -6.20 7.08 -8.80
N GLY A 139 -6.70 5.86 -8.55
CA GLY A 139 -8.12 5.64 -8.25
C GLY A 139 -8.51 6.09 -6.85
N LEU A 140 -7.56 6.23 -5.93
CA LEU A 140 -7.79 6.76 -4.58
C LEU A 140 -7.74 8.29 -4.54
N VAL A 141 -7.02 8.90 -5.47
CA VAL A 141 -6.83 10.35 -5.50
C VAL A 141 -8.12 11.03 -5.97
N PRO A 142 -8.58 12.10 -5.31
CA PRO A 142 -9.76 12.85 -5.74
C PRO A 142 -9.67 13.25 -7.22
N PRO A 143 -10.76 13.12 -8.01
CA PRO A 143 -10.76 13.45 -9.42
C PRO A 143 -10.46 14.93 -9.67
N LEU A 144 -10.05 15.26 -10.89
CA LEU A 144 -9.98 16.64 -11.36
C LEU A 144 -11.40 17.10 -11.76
N GLU A 145 -11.74 18.33 -11.44
CA GLU A 145 -13.03 18.93 -11.85
C GLU A 145 -13.18 18.93 -13.38
N ASP A 146 -12.13 19.36 -14.09
CA ASP A 146 -12.07 19.38 -15.56
C ASP A 146 -11.05 18.33 -16.07
N ALA A 147 -11.39 17.06 -15.91
CA ALA A 147 -10.49 15.97 -16.27
C ALA A 147 -10.34 15.81 -17.80
N PRO A 148 -9.12 15.88 -18.36
CA PRO A 148 -8.89 15.59 -19.77
C PRO A 148 -9.31 14.16 -20.16
N ARG A 149 -9.73 13.98 -21.42
CA ARG A 149 -10.08 12.64 -21.94
C ARG A 149 -8.85 11.73 -22.04
N ARG A 150 -7.70 12.28 -22.41
CA ARG A 150 -6.47 11.52 -22.54
C ARG A 150 -5.93 11.15 -21.15
N LYS A 151 -5.63 9.88 -20.96
CA LYS A 151 -5.16 9.31 -19.68
C LYS A 151 -3.86 9.96 -19.20
N ASP A 152 -2.92 10.21 -20.10
CA ASP A 152 -1.61 10.75 -19.74
C ASP A 152 -1.69 12.22 -19.32
N ASP A 153 -2.50 13.01 -20.02
CA ASP A 153 -2.74 14.41 -19.63
C ASP A 153 -3.42 14.50 -18.27
N ARG A 154 -4.40 13.63 -18.01
CA ARG A 154 -5.06 13.55 -16.70
C ARG A 154 -4.09 13.20 -15.59
N ARG A 155 -3.22 12.20 -15.79
CA ARG A 155 -2.21 11.82 -14.80
C ARG A 155 -1.20 12.93 -14.55
N ARG A 156 -0.78 13.63 -15.60
CA ARG A 156 0.13 14.78 -15.49
C ARG A 156 -0.48 15.89 -14.66
N LEU A 157 -1.73 16.28 -14.92
CA LEU A 157 -2.42 17.32 -14.15
C LEU A 157 -2.63 16.91 -12.67
N MET A 158 -2.96 15.64 -12.40
CA MET A 158 -3.05 15.14 -11.03
C MET A 158 -1.70 15.22 -10.31
N ALA A 159 -0.60 14.90 -10.98
CA ALA A 159 0.74 15.01 -10.42
C ALA A 159 1.17 16.47 -10.19
N GLU A 160 0.78 17.39 -11.09
CA GLU A 160 1.02 18.83 -10.94
C GLU A 160 0.24 19.38 -9.73
N ARG A 161 -1.05 19.04 -9.59
CA ARG A 161 -1.87 19.39 -8.43
C ARG A 161 -1.22 18.88 -7.14
N ALA A 162 -0.88 17.60 -7.06
CA ALA A 162 -0.25 17.01 -5.89
C ALA A 162 1.07 17.72 -5.51
N ARG A 163 1.87 18.16 -6.49
CA ARG A 163 3.10 18.92 -6.25
C ARG A 163 2.80 20.30 -5.65
N THR A 164 1.79 21.00 -6.19
CA THR A 164 1.35 22.30 -5.68
C THR A 164 0.90 22.18 -4.23
N ASP A 165 0.03 21.21 -3.94
CA ASP A 165 -0.53 21.01 -2.61
C ASP A 165 0.56 20.62 -1.59
N MET A 166 1.56 19.81 -2.00
CA MET A 166 2.72 19.52 -1.15
C MET A 166 3.61 20.73 -0.91
N THR A 167 3.76 21.63 -1.86
CA THR A 167 4.54 22.86 -1.66
C THR A 167 3.87 23.80 -0.65
N THR A 168 2.54 23.80 -0.61
CA THR A 168 1.77 24.59 0.36
C THR A 168 1.75 23.92 1.74
N PHE A 169 1.91 22.58 1.77
CA PHE A 169 1.94 21.78 3.00
C PHE A 169 3.24 21.95 3.80
N VAL A 170 4.38 22.18 3.13
CA VAL A 170 5.71 22.38 3.74
C VAL A 170 5.96 23.85 4.08
#